data_0fdc4e5d102c254444088e72692b44b9
#
_entry.id   0fdc4e5d102c254444088e72692b44b9
#
_cell.length_a   1.000
_cell.length_b   1.000
_cell.length_c   1.000
_cell.angle_alpha   90.00
_cell.angle_beta   90.00
_cell.angle_gamma   90.00
#
_symmetry.space_group_name_H-M   'P 1'
#
loop_
_entity.id
_entity.type
_entity.pdbx_description
1 polymer ?
#
loop_
_entity_poly.entity_id
_entity_poly.type
_entity_poly.pdbx_seq_one_letter_code
_entity_poly.pdbx_strand_id
1 'polypeptide(L)'
;MNEIKYYNEEDKDVIAKVIEIAEENGFFVDVYNNREDKEKYYFEFGKYSDCGRDFTFYIFFNTLDDISDIADKIYEYYEDFDVSYETYICLDNFGHGMNGAPDDMLDVYNDTKQCEGFIEELYNAIHESC
;
A
#
# COMPACT_ATOMS: atom_id res chain seq x y z
N MET A 1 -13.66 5.10 -10.92
CA MET A 1 -13.82 4.41 -9.63
C MET A 1 -14.40 3.02 -9.86
N ASN A 2 -13.83 2.01 -9.21
CA ASN A 2 -14.35 0.65 -9.33
C ASN A 2 -15.69 0.47 -8.65
N GLU A 3 -16.54 -0.33 -9.27
CA GLU A 3 -17.68 -0.87 -8.58
C GLU A 3 -17.22 -2.10 -7.79
N ILE A 4 -17.43 -2.09 -6.49
CA ILE A 4 -17.05 -3.18 -5.62
C ILE A 4 -18.30 -3.92 -5.18
N LYS A 5 -18.24 -5.24 -5.27
CA LYS A 5 -19.26 -6.09 -4.71
C LYS A 5 -18.88 -6.44 -3.28
N TYR A 6 -19.71 -6.01 -2.34
CA TYR A 6 -19.53 -6.37 -0.92
C TYR A 6 -20.29 -7.67 -0.65
N TYR A 7 -19.67 -8.58 0.09
CA TYR A 7 -20.28 -9.87 0.38
C TYR A 7 -21.10 -9.84 1.67
N ASN A 8 -20.85 -8.84 2.52
CA ASN A 8 -21.67 -8.58 3.71
C ASN A 8 -21.50 -7.12 4.16
N GLU A 9 -22.34 -6.69 5.12
CA GLU A 9 -22.28 -5.32 5.62
C GLU A 9 -21.05 -5.02 6.45
N GLU A 10 -20.51 -6.03 7.14
CA GLU A 10 -19.30 -5.88 7.95
C GLU A 10 -18.10 -5.59 7.06
N ASP A 11 -17.99 -6.27 5.92
CA ASP A 11 -16.93 -5.98 4.94
C ASP A 11 -17.01 -4.54 4.45
N LYS A 12 -18.21 -4.09 4.13
CA LYS A 12 -18.43 -2.73 3.65
C LYS A 12 -17.99 -1.70 4.68
N ASP A 13 -18.33 -1.90 5.94
CA ASP A 13 -17.98 -0.99 7.02
C ASP A 13 -16.46 -0.95 7.26
N VAL A 14 -15.80 -2.11 7.25
CA VAL A 14 -14.35 -2.20 7.43
C VAL A 14 -13.63 -1.52 6.27
N ILE A 15 -14.06 -1.79 5.04
CA ILE A 15 -13.46 -1.19 3.85
C ILE A 15 -13.61 0.33 3.90
N ALA A 16 -14.79 0.85 4.23
CA ALA A 16 -15.03 2.29 4.32
C ALA A 16 -14.10 2.94 5.35
N LYS A 17 -13.91 2.29 6.49
CA LYS A 17 -13.03 2.80 7.54
C LYS A 17 -11.57 2.82 7.11
N VAL A 18 -11.10 1.77 6.44
CA VAL A 18 -9.73 1.71 5.93
C VAL A 18 -9.50 2.82 4.91
N ILE A 19 -10.43 3.04 4.00
CA ILE A 19 -10.33 4.10 3.00
C ILE A 19 -10.22 5.47 3.69
N GLU A 20 -11.08 5.73 4.67
CA GLU A 20 -11.07 6.99 5.42
C GLU A 20 -9.71 7.22 6.09
N ILE A 21 -9.19 6.23 6.80
CA ILE A 21 -7.90 6.33 7.49
C ILE A 21 -6.77 6.58 6.50
N ALA A 22 -6.74 5.82 5.41
CA ALA A 22 -5.70 5.96 4.39
C ALA A 22 -5.72 7.35 3.76
N GLU A 23 -6.90 7.83 3.38
CA GLU A 23 -7.03 9.16 2.77
C GLU A 23 -6.66 10.28 3.73
N GLU A 24 -7.01 10.16 5.01
CA GLU A 24 -6.62 11.13 6.05
C GLU A 24 -5.10 11.21 6.22
N ASN A 25 -4.39 10.16 5.87
CA ASN A 25 -2.93 10.10 5.95
C ASN A 25 -2.25 10.36 4.61
N GLY A 26 -3.00 10.86 3.63
CA GLY A 26 -2.46 11.28 2.34
C GLY A 26 -2.27 10.18 1.32
N PHE A 27 -2.84 8.99 1.54
CA PHE A 27 -2.75 7.89 0.60
C PHE A 27 -3.87 7.91 -0.41
N PHE A 28 -3.57 7.48 -1.63
CA PHE A 28 -4.58 7.03 -2.58
C PHE A 28 -4.98 5.62 -2.18
N VAL A 29 -6.24 5.28 -2.31
CA VAL A 29 -6.69 3.92 -2.03
C VAL A 29 -7.78 3.52 -3.01
N ASP A 30 -7.60 2.36 -3.62
CA ASP A 30 -8.62 1.71 -4.43
C ASP A 30 -8.83 0.30 -3.91
N VAL A 31 -10.05 -0.19 -4.02
CA VAL A 31 -10.43 -1.53 -3.56
C VAL A 31 -11.02 -2.28 -4.73
N TYR A 32 -10.62 -3.53 -4.87
CA TYR A 32 -11.02 -4.38 -5.98
C TYR A 32 -11.49 -5.73 -5.45
N ASN A 33 -12.39 -6.37 -6.18
CA ASN A 33 -12.71 -7.78 -5.95
C ASN A 33 -11.69 -8.64 -6.70
N ASN A 34 -11.28 -9.74 -6.07
CA ASN A 34 -10.40 -10.70 -6.73
C ASN A 34 -11.23 -11.50 -7.75
N ARG A 35 -10.83 -11.47 -9.02
CA ARG A 35 -11.56 -12.15 -10.09
C ARG A 35 -11.54 -13.67 -9.98
N GLU A 36 -10.46 -14.21 -9.44
CA GLU A 36 -10.27 -15.66 -9.31
C GLU A 36 -11.02 -16.24 -8.12
N ASP A 37 -11.20 -15.43 -7.07
CA ASP A 37 -11.91 -15.84 -5.88
C ASP A 37 -12.91 -14.74 -5.51
N LYS A 38 -14.19 -15.06 -5.62
CA LYS A 38 -15.27 -14.09 -5.45
C LYS A 38 -15.48 -13.62 -4.01
N GLU A 39 -14.83 -14.29 -3.06
CA GLU A 39 -14.93 -13.93 -1.64
C GLU A 39 -13.73 -13.12 -1.16
N LYS A 40 -12.88 -12.65 -2.08
CA LYS A 40 -11.66 -11.93 -1.76
C LYS A 40 -11.70 -10.51 -2.27
N TYR A 41 -10.97 -9.67 -1.54
CA TYR A 41 -10.75 -8.28 -1.92
C TYR A 41 -9.26 -8.00 -1.95
N TYR A 42 -8.85 -6.96 -2.67
CA TYR A 42 -7.52 -6.42 -2.49
C TYR A 42 -7.58 -4.89 -2.51
N PHE A 43 -6.67 -4.31 -1.74
CA PHE A 43 -6.48 -2.87 -1.67
C PHE A 43 -5.23 -2.48 -2.43
N GLU A 44 -5.32 -1.39 -3.16
CA GLU A 44 -4.15 -0.72 -3.73
C GLU A 44 -3.97 0.58 -2.96
N PHE A 45 -2.84 0.70 -2.24
CA PHE A 45 -2.48 1.91 -1.54
C PHE A 45 -1.35 2.60 -2.28
N GLY A 46 -1.41 3.92 -2.37
CA GLY A 46 -0.36 4.67 -3.05
C GLY A 46 -0.10 6.01 -2.41
N LYS A 47 1.13 6.48 -2.57
CA LYS A 47 1.54 7.79 -2.10
C LYS A 47 2.76 8.23 -2.90
N TYR A 48 2.84 9.51 -3.25
CA TYR A 48 4.01 10.05 -3.95
C TYR A 48 5.12 10.35 -2.95
N SER A 49 6.35 9.95 -3.28
CA SER A 49 7.52 10.33 -2.51
C SER A 49 7.89 11.79 -2.77
N ASP A 50 8.81 12.32 -1.98
CA ASP A 50 9.31 13.68 -2.15
C ASP A 50 9.96 13.91 -3.51
N CYS A 51 10.51 12.85 -4.10
CA CYS A 51 11.08 12.89 -5.44
C CYS A 51 10.04 12.78 -6.55
N GLY A 52 8.76 12.60 -6.20
CA GLY A 52 7.67 12.45 -7.15
C GLY A 52 7.44 11.03 -7.63
N ARG A 53 8.05 10.04 -6.98
CA ARG A 53 7.83 8.64 -7.32
C ARG A 53 6.43 8.21 -6.91
N ASP A 54 5.71 7.58 -7.82
CA ASP A 54 4.39 7.01 -7.57
C ASP A 54 4.56 5.63 -6.94
N PHE A 55 4.59 5.57 -5.62
CA PHE A 55 4.76 4.33 -4.90
C PHE A 55 3.39 3.71 -4.59
N THR A 56 3.16 2.50 -5.06
CA THR A 56 1.94 1.75 -4.79
C THR A 56 2.27 0.36 -4.28
N PHE A 57 1.39 -0.19 -3.46
CA PHE A 57 1.48 -1.57 -3.02
C PHE A 57 0.09 -2.16 -2.82
N TYR A 58 0.02 -3.49 -2.83
CA TYR A 58 -1.24 -4.22 -2.82
C TYR A 58 -1.32 -5.13 -1.61
N ILE A 59 -2.50 -5.17 -0.99
CA ILE A 59 -2.77 -6.04 0.14
C ILE A 59 -4.01 -6.86 -0.18
N PHE A 60 -3.91 -8.19 -0.05
CA PHE A 60 -4.98 -9.13 -0.40
C PHE A 60 -5.64 -9.69 0.86
N PHE A 61 -6.96 -9.82 0.84
CA PHE A 61 -7.75 -10.34 1.95
C PHE A 61 -8.72 -11.41 1.47
N ASN A 62 -8.84 -12.46 2.26
CA ASN A 62 -9.84 -13.50 2.04
C ASN A 62 -11.14 -13.15 2.75
N THR A 63 -11.04 -12.63 3.97
CA THR A 63 -12.16 -12.20 4.80
C THR A 63 -11.76 -10.92 5.51
N LEU A 64 -12.74 -10.09 5.86
CA LEU A 64 -12.52 -8.83 6.53
C LEU A 64 -13.25 -8.79 7.87
N ASP A 65 -12.93 -9.76 8.73
CA ASP A 65 -13.60 -9.89 10.02
C ASP A 65 -13.32 -8.71 10.95
N ASP A 66 -12.09 -8.17 10.91
CA ASP A 66 -11.68 -7.09 11.78
C ASP A 66 -10.64 -6.23 11.06
N ILE A 67 -10.66 -4.93 11.37
CA ILE A 67 -9.65 -3.99 10.85
C ILE A 67 -8.23 -4.37 11.30
N SER A 68 -8.07 -5.06 12.43
CA SER A 68 -6.76 -5.52 12.88
C SER A 68 -6.12 -6.52 11.92
N ASP A 69 -6.93 -7.29 11.20
CA ASP A 69 -6.42 -8.22 10.18
C ASP A 69 -5.75 -7.47 9.04
N ILE A 70 -6.29 -6.30 8.69
CA ILE A 70 -5.72 -5.44 7.67
C ILE A 70 -4.37 -4.87 8.14
N ALA A 71 -4.31 -4.40 9.38
CA ALA A 71 -3.06 -3.92 9.98
C ALA A 71 -1.99 -5.00 9.97
N ASP A 72 -2.35 -6.23 10.34
CA ASP A 72 -1.41 -7.36 10.34
C ASP A 72 -0.85 -7.65 8.95
N LYS A 73 -1.69 -7.59 7.92
CA LYS A 73 -1.25 -7.81 6.54
C LYS A 73 -0.32 -6.69 6.05
N ILE A 74 -0.58 -5.46 6.43
CA ILE A 74 0.29 -4.34 6.09
C ILE A 74 1.64 -4.50 6.79
N TYR A 75 1.63 -4.95 8.04
CA TYR A 75 2.86 -5.21 8.79
C TYR A 75 3.70 -6.31 8.15
N GLU A 76 3.06 -7.38 7.67
CA GLU A 76 3.76 -8.43 6.92
C GLU A 76 4.44 -7.86 5.68
N TYR A 77 3.74 -6.99 4.94
CA TYR A 77 4.31 -6.34 3.77
C TYR A 77 5.50 -5.47 4.16
N TYR A 78 5.39 -4.73 5.24
CA TYR A 78 6.48 -3.89 5.75
C TYR A 78 7.72 -4.72 6.11
N GLU A 79 7.53 -5.85 6.80
CA GLU A 79 8.63 -6.72 7.20
C GLU A 79 9.34 -7.36 5.99
N ASP A 80 8.58 -7.66 4.94
CA ASP A 80 9.12 -8.26 3.72
C ASP A 80 9.74 -7.25 2.76
N PHE A 81 9.54 -5.95 3.02
CA PHE A 81 10.05 -4.90 2.15
C PHE A 81 11.55 -4.72 2.37
N ASP A 82 12.33 -5.13 1.36
CA ASP A 82 13.79 -5.05 1.41
C ASP A 82 14.25 -3.81 0.64
N VAL A 83 14.65 -2.76 1.37
CA VAL A 83 15.04 -1.48 0.79
C VAL A 83 16.17 -1.63 -0.22
N SER A 84 17.15 -2.47 0.09
CA SER A 84 18.30 -2.67 -0.80
C SER A 84 17.88 -3.34 -2.12
N TYR A 85 17.04 -4.37 -2.03
CA TYR A 85 16.53 -5.07 -3.19
C TYR A 85 15.63 -4.17 -4.04
N GLU A 86 14.75 -3.42 -3.39
CA GLU A 86 13.82 -2.51 -4.08
C GLU A 86 14.59 -1.38 -4.76
N THR A 87 15.67 -0.90 -4.16
CA THR A 87 16.56 0.09 -4.78
C THR A 87 17.19 -0.47 -6.05
N TYR A 88 17.70 -1.69 -5.97
CA TYR A 88 18.30 -2.37 -7.11
C TYR A 88 17.28 -2.54 -8.25
N ILE A 89 16.09 -3.00 -7.94
CA ILE A 89 15.03 -3.20 -8.93
C ILE A 89 14.66 -1.85 -9.59
N CYS A 90 14.56 -0.78 -8.82
CA CYS A 90 14.24 0.53 -9.35
C CYS A 90 15.31 1.01 -10.35
N LEU A 91 16.58 0.87 -9.99
CA LEU A 91 17.68 1.25 -10.86
C LEU A 91 17.75 0.40 -12.13
N ASP A 92 17.47 -0.90 -12.01
CA ASP A 92 17.56 -1.84 -13.13
C ASP A 92 16.39 -1.68 -14.10
N ASN A 93 15.17 -1.53 -13.58
CA ASN A 93 13.96 -1.52 -14.41
C ASN A 93 13.56 -0.14 -14.90
N PHE A 94 13.78 0.89 -14.10
CA PHE A 94 13.29 2.24 -14.40
C PHE A 94 14.38 3.21 -14.78
N GLY A 95 15.63 2.83 -14.56
CA GLY A 95 16.78 3.67 -14.87
C GLY A 95 16.88 4.90 -13.97
N HIS A 96 17.85 5.73 -14.27
CA HIS A 96 18.08 6.96 -13.54
C HIS A 96 17.19 8.08 -14.10
N GLY A 97 16.47 8.76 -13.21
CA GLY A 97 15.62 9.88 -13.59
C GLY A 97 14.29 9.53 -14.24
N MET A 98 13.97 8.24 -14.36
CA MET A 98 12.71 7.79 -14.97
C MET A 98 11.65 7.51 -13.91
N ASN A 99 10.39 7.79 -14.25
CA ASN A 99 9.24 7.50 -13.37
C ASN A 99 9.40 8.11 -11.96
N GLY A 100 10.00 9.30 -11.89
CA GLY A 100 10.26 9.97 -10.62
C GLY A 100 11.49 9.49 -9.88
N ALA A 101 12.20 8.50 -10.41
CA ALA A 101 13.43 8.02 -9.77
C ALA A 101 14.56 9.04 -9.91
N PRO A 102 15.31 9.33 -8.85
CA PRO A 102 16.48 10.20 -8.94
C PRO A 102 17.60 9.61 -9.79
N ASP A 103 18.51 10.46 -10.27
CA ASP A 103 19.65 10.02 -11.06
C ASP A 103 20.75 9.34 -10.24
N ASP A 104 20.87 9.69 -8.96
CA ASP A 104 21.90 9.21 -8.07
C ASP A 104 21.41 7.97 -7.29
N MET A 105 22.26 6.96 -7.19
CA MET A 105 21.91 5.72 -6.50
C MET A 105 21.57 5.96 -5.02
N LEU A 106 22.31 6.84 -4.35
CA LEU A 106 22.04 7.18 -2.96
C LEU A 106 20.66 7.83 -2.82
N ASP A 107 20.30 8.70 -3.75
CA ASP A 107 19.00 9.36 -3.75
C ASP A 107 17.88 8.34 -4.00
N VAL A 108 18.09 7.36 -4.88
CA VAL A 108 17.14 6.28 -5.10
C VAL A 108 16.98 5.44 -3.84
N TYR A 109 18.08 5.14 -3.16
CA TYR A 109 18.04 4.42 -1.88
C TYR A 109 17.25 5.19 -0.83
N ASN A 110 17.50 6.48 -0.70
CA ASN A 110 16.78 7.32 0.25
C ASN A 110 15.29 7.44 -0.08
N ASP A 111 14.98 7.53 -1.38
CA ASP A 111 13.59 7.53 -1.84
C ASP A 111 12.88 6.22 -1.50
N THR A 112 13.56 5.09 -1.70
CA THR A 112 13.00 3.77 -1.37
C THR A 112 12.81 3.63 0.14
N LYS A 113 13.70 4.19 0.95
CA LYS A 113 13.52 4.22 2.40
C LYS A 113 12.30 5.05 2.79
N GLN A 114 12.03 6.13 2.08
CA GLN A 114 10.81 6.91 2.30
C GLN A 114 9.58 6.06 1.99
N CYS A 115 9.61 5.27 0.93
CA CYS A 115 8.52 4.37 0.58
C CYS A 115 8.28 3.32 1.68
N GLU A 116 9.35 2.76 2.25
CA GLU A 116 9.24 1.86 3.39
C GLU A 116 8.53 2.56 4.56
N GLY A 117 8.90 3.81 4.82
CA GLY A 117 8.27 4.63 5.85
C GLY A 117 6.79 4.86 5.61
N PHE A 118 6.35 4.94 4.35
CA PHE A 118 4.93 5.06 4.01
C PHE A 118 4.15 3.82 4.46
N ILE A 119 4.72 2.64 4.27
CA ILE A 119 4.08 1.38 4.69
C ILE A 119 3.90 1.39 6.21
N GLU A 120 4.96 1.77 6.94
CA GLU A 120 4.92 1.86 8.40
C GLU A 120 3.90 2.90 8.87
N GLU A 121 3.85 4.06 8.21
CA GLU A 121 2.89 5.12 8.53
C GLU A 121 1.46 4.61 8.38
N LEU A 122 1.15 3.93 7.30
CA LEU A 122 -0.19 3.37 7.08
C LEU A 122 -0.51 2.29 8.11
N TYR A 123 0.43 1.41 8.41
CA TYR A 123 0.27 0.41 9.45
C TYR A 123 -0.09 1.05 10.80
N ASN A 124 0.68 2.05 11.19
CA ASN A 124 0.46 2.73 12.47
C ASN A 124 -0.91 3.39 12.52
N ALA A 125 -1.32 4.07 11.45
CA ALA A 125 -2.61 4.74 11.38
C ALA A 125 -3.77 3.76 11.53
N ILE A 126 -3.70 2.62 10.85
CA ILE A 126 -4.76 1.61 10.92
C ILE A 126 -4.72 0.89 12.26
N HIS A 127 -3.52 0.56 12.75
CA HIS A 127 -3.35 -0.12 14.02
C HIS A 127 -3.90 0.69 15.20
N GLU A 128 -3.68 2.00 15.20
CA GLU A 128 -4.21 2.89 16.22
C GLU A 128 -5.73 2.96 16.25
N SER A 129 -6.38 2.56 15.18
CA SER A 129 -7.84 2.54 15.06
C SER A 129 -8.47 1.23 15.50
N CYS A 130 -7.65 0.25 15.83
CA CYS A 130 -8.12 -1.07 16.27
C CYS A 130 -8.69 -1.07 17.69
#